data_24381e8cb90097783886fbf9d7c2d8c7
#
_entry.id   24381e8cb90097783886fbf9d7c2d8c7
#
_cell.length_a   1.000
_cell.length_b   1.000
_cell.length_c   1.000
_cell.angle_alpha   90.00
_cell.angle_beta   90.00
_cell.angle_gamma   90.00
#
_symmetry.space_group_name_H-M   'P 1'
#
loop_
_entity.id
_entity.type
_entity.pdbx_description
1 polymer ?
#
loop_
_entity_poly.entity_id
_entity_poly.type
_entity_poly.pdbx_seq_one_letter_code
_entity_poly.pdbx_strand_id
1 'polypeptide(L)'
;RIRIKSAVFRNDYRIKKCTVEYLRKIRHKEIPDVHGVQGRRIKMNLDKFFHLKENHTDVKTEIMAGITSFMTMAYILAVNPNILAAAGMDHGAVFTATAVAAFIGTLCMALFANYPFALAPGMGLNAYFAYTVVLGMGYSWQIALAAVLTEGIVFILLSLFNVREAIFNAIPFNLKKAVSVGIGLFITFIGLQNAKIVIGSSTLLSLFSLDGYNATISGEVQATWNDAGITVLLAIVGVIITAILVAKNVKGNILWGILITWLLGIICQLTGVYVPSTELGFYSLLPDFSAGVSIPSIAPIFAKFSLQGISVLEFIVIVFAFLFVDIFDTLGTLIGVASKADMLDENGKLPRIKGALMADAIGTTAGAVLGTSTVTTFVESASGVSEGGRTGLTSLTTGILFLLSLFLSPIFLAIPSFATAPALIIVGFYMLGAVTEIDFKDAAEGIPAFICIIAMPFFYSISEGIAMGVISYVVINLVTGKKKKVGPVMAVLAILFVLKYILM
;
A
#
# COMPACT_ATOMS: atom_id res chain seq x y z
N ARG A 1 -9.08 53.70 -59.14
CA ARG A 1 -7.70 53.64 -58.54
C ARG A 1 -7.56 52.80 -57.22
N ILE A 2 -8.60 52.20 -56.68
CA ILE A 2 -8.59 51.44 -55.43
C ILE A 2 -8.54 49.90 -55.64
N ARG A 3 -8.87 49.36 -56.83
CA ARG A 3 -8.85 47.91 -57.10
C ARG A 3 -7.50 47.29 -57.49
N ILE A 4 -6.49 48.08 -57.87
CA ILE A 4 -5.19 47.55 -58.28
C ILE A 4 -4.24 47.37 -57.11
N LYS A 5 -4.37 48.12 -56.00
CA LYS A 5 -3.52 47.98 -54.79
C LYS A 5 -3.80 46.71 -53.96
N SER A 6 -5.00 46.11 -54.05
CA SER A 6 -5.33 44.90 -53.27
C SER A 6 -4.79 43.59 -53.88
N ALA A 7 -4.52 43.58 -55.20
CA ALA A 7 -4.01 42.39 -55.89
C ALA A 7 -2.50 42.21 -55.69
N VAL A 8 -1.72 43.32 -55.62
CA VAL A 8 -0.28 43.29 -55.41
C VAL A 8 0.08 42.87 -53.97
N PHE A 9 -0.72 43.31 -52.98
CA PHE A 9 -0.51 42.93 -51.57
C PHE A 9 -0.86 41.45 -51.29
N ARG A 10 -1.78 40.85 -52.01
CA ARG A 10 -2.12 39.40 -51.86
C ARG A 10 -1.06 38.48 -52.46
N ASN A 11 -0.37 38.90 -53.53
CA ASN A 11 0.66 38.11 -54.16
C ASN A 11 1.95 38.10 -53.33
N ASP A 12 2.32 39.21 -52.69
CA ASP A 12 3.49 39.31 -51.82
C ASP A 12 3.33 38.47 -50.54
N TYR A 13 2.13 38.37 -50.01
CA TYR A 13 1.81 37.55 -48.84
C TYR A 13 1.86 36.04 -49.14
N ARG A 14 1.44 35.62 -50.35
CA ARG A 14 1.54 34.22 -50.81
C ARG A 14 3.00 33.78 -51.06
N ILE A 15 3.79 34.63 -51.66
CA ILE A 15 5.20 34.33 -51.93
C ILE A 15 5.98 34.25 -50.62
N LYS A 16 5.78 35.14 -49.65
CA LYS A 16 6.41 35.07 -48.32
C LYS A 16 5.98 33.84 -47.56
N LYS A 17 4.72 33.42 -47.67
CA LYS A 17 4.22 32.22 -46.99
C LYS A 17 4.84 30.93 -47.58
N CYS A 18 4.92 30.82 -48.91
CA CYS A 18 5.62 29.70 -49.56
C CYS A 18 7.13 29.64 -49.27
N THR A 19 7.80 30.79 -49.22
CA THR A 19 9.24 30.85 -48.94
C THR A 19 9.52 30.47 -47.47
N VAL A 20 8.69 30.89 -46.53
CA VAL A 20 8.77 30.51 -45.11
C VAL A 20 8.48 29.01 -44.89
N GLU A 21 7.51 28.47 -45.63
CA GLU A 21 7.20 27.04 -45.59
C GLU A 21 8.29 26.17 -46.23
N TYR A 22 8.90 26.65 -47.34
CA TYR A 22 10.01 25.97 -47.97
C TYR A 22 11.28 26.02 -47.14
N LEU A 23 11.59 27.14 -46.48
CA LEU A 23 12.72 27.26 -45.54
C LEU A 23 12.49 26.46 -44.25
N ARG A 24 11.23 26.31 -43.81
CA ARG A 24 10.86 25.38 -42.72
C ARG A 24 11.08 23.91 -43.10
N LYS A 25 10.78 23.53 -44.35
CA LYS A 25 11.06 22.17 -44.87
C LYS A 25 12.55 21.86 -45.06
N ILE A 26 13.37 22.85 -45.38
CA ILE A 26 14.85 22.69 -45.52
C ILE A 26 15.51 22.63 -44.13
N ARG A 27 14.98 23.36 -43.13
CA ARG A 27 15.52 23.33 -41.75
C ARG A 27 15.23 22.00 -41.00
N HIS A 28 14.39 21.15 -41.55
CA HIS A 28 14.06 19.82 -41.01
C HIS A 28 14.73 18.67 -41.80
N LYS A 29 15.63 18.92 -42.73
CA LYS A 29 16.53 17.88 -43.24
C LYS A 29 17.79 17.84 -42.37
N GLU A 30 17.58 17.28 -41.14
CA GLU A 30 18.68 16.96 -40.24
C GLU A 30 19.47 15.77 -40.76
N ILE A 31 20.81 15.89 -40.66
CA ILE A 31 21.82 14.84 -40.80
C ILE A 31 21.40 13.65 -39.93
N PRO A 32 21.40 12.40 -40.40
CA PRO A 32 20.98 11.26 -39.58
C PRO A 32 21.94 11.07 -38.40
N ASP A 33 21.50 11.48 -37.23
CA ASP A 33 22.18 11.20 -35.98
C ASP A 33 22.00 9.70 -35.66
N VAL A 34 23.09 8.94 -35.71
CA VAL A 34 23.13 7.49 -35.52
C VAL A 34 22.59 7.12 -34.14
N HIS A 35 22.69 8.00 -33.12
CA HIS A 35 22.09 7.83 -31.79
C HIS A 35 20.58 8.06 -31.79
N GLY A 36 20.02 8.86 -32.67
CA GLY A 36 18.59 9.15 -32.79
C GLY A 36 17.76 7.97 -33.34
N VAL A 37 18.37 7.10 -34.17
CA VAL A 37 17.64 5.96 -34.78
C VAL A 37 17.35 4.86 -33.76
N GLN A 38 18.27 4.60 -32.84
CA GLN A 38 18.08 3.60 -31.77
C GLN A 38 17.06 4.05 -30.72
N GLY A 39 17.11 5.34 -30.34
CA GLY A 39 16.13 5.96 -29.45
C GLY A 39 14.72 6.01 -30.05
N ARG A 40 14.57 6.25 -31.36
CA ARG A 40 13.27 6.23 -32.07
C ARG A 40 12.70 4.79 -32.18
N ARG A 41 13.54 3.77 -32.38
CA ARG A 41 13.10 2.36 -32.40
C ARG A 41 12.59 1.89 -31.04
N ILE A 42 13.29 2.24 -29.96
CA ILE A 42 12.86 1.91 -28.58
C ILE A 42 11.54 2.63 -28.24
N LYS A 43 11.43 3.92 -28.55
CA LYS A 43 10.24 4.72 -28.32
C LYS A 43 9.01 4.19 -29.09
N MET A 44 9.21 3.73 -30.33
CA MET A 44 8.16 3.16 -31.17
C MET A 44 7.73 1.76 -30.70
N ASN A 45 8.64 0.97 -30.09
CA ASN A 45 8.32 -0.33 -29.51
C ASN A 45 7.52 -0.21 -28.21
N LEU A 46 7.88 0.73 -27.31
CA LEU A 46 7.15 0.99 -26.07
C LEU A 46 5.75 1.52 -26.35
N ASP A 47 5.59 2.43 -27.33
CA ASP A 47 4.29 2.95 -27.75
C ASP A 47 3.35 1.84 -28.22
N LYS A 48 3.87 0.88 -29.01
CA LYS A 48 3.09 -0.27 -29.48
C LYS A 48 2.78 -1.27 -28.38
N PHE A 49 3.70 -1.50 -27.45
CA PHE A 49 3.54 -2.51 -26.40
C PHE A 49 2.55 -2.06 -25.32
N PHE A 50 2.65 -0.81 -24.88
CA PHE A 50 1.78 -0.26 -23.83
C PHE A 50 0.56 0.50 -24.35
N HIS A 51 0.38 0.60 -25.68
CA HIS A 51 -0.75 1.31 -26.32
C HIS A 51 -0.85 2.78 -25.88
N LEU A 52 0.32 3.47 -25.81
CA LEU A 52 0.41 4.83 -25.23
C LEU A 52 -0.49 5.82 -25.96
N LYS A 53 -0.50 5.81 -27.30
CA LYS A 53 -1.33 6.72 -28.10
C LYS A 53 -2.83 6.48 -27.93
N GLU A 54 -3.23 5.23 -27.81
CA GLU A 54 -4.63 4.84 -27.58
C GLU A 54 -5.11 5.33 -26.20
N ASN A 55 -4.19 5.37 -25.22
CA ASN A 55 -4.46 5.86 -23.87
C ASN A 55 -4.13 7.35 -23.69
N HIS A 56 -3.94 8.12 -24.78
CA HIS A 56 -3.70 9.57 -24.78
C HIS A 56 -2.52 10.01 -23.89
N THR A 57 -1.44 9.23 -23.86
CA THR A 57 -0.23 9.48 -23.03
C THR A 57 1.05 9.34 -23.86
N ASP A 58 2.19 9.63 -23.27
CA ASP A 58 3.51 9.50 -23.87
C ASP A 58 4.54 8.92 -22.88
N VAL A 59 5.69 8.44 -23.40
CA VAL A 59 6.75 7.80 -22.60
C VAL A 59 7.25 8.69 -21.45
N LYS A 60 7.35 10.00 -21.67
CA LYS A 60 7.85 10.92 -20.64
C LYS A 60 6.86 11.06 -19.49
N THR A 61 5.58 11.23 -19.83
CA THR A 61 4.50 11.33 -18.86
C THR A 61 4.39 10.04 -18.02
N GLU A 62 4.44 8.88 -18.66
CA GLU A 62 4.38 7.58 -17.98
C GLU A 62 5.57 7.35 -17.03
N ILE A 63 6.81 7.72 -17.46
CA ILE A 63 7.98 7.61 -16.58
C ILE A 63 7.86 8.57 -15.39
N MET A 64 7.44 9.82 -15.60
CA MET A 64 7.24 10.78 -14.52
C MET A 64 6.15 10.32 -13.54
N ALA A 65 5.05 9.77 -14.06
CA ALA A 65 4.00 9.17 -13.26
C ALA A 65 4.51 7.99 -12.43
N GLY A 66 5.35 7.14 -13.01
CA GLY A 66 5.97 6.00 -12.30
C GLY A 66 6.93 6.45 -11.19
N ILE A 67 7.73 7.48 -11.42
CA ILE A 67 8.57 8.09 -10.38
C ILE A 67 7.70 8.65 -9.26
N THR A 68 6.62 9.35 -9.58
CA THR A 68 5.69 9.91 -8.59
C THR A 68 5.01 8.81 -7.77
N SER A 69 4.53 7.74 -8.40
CA SER A 69 3.99 6.56 -7.70
C SER A 69 5.02 5.94 -6.76
N PHE A 70 6.25 5.71 -7.23
CA PHE A 70 7.33 5.20 -6.39
C PHE A 70 7.59 6.10 -5.18
N MET A 71 7.73 7.40 -5.37
CA MET A 71 7.98 8.34 -4.26
C MET A 71 6.89 8.33 -3.20
N THR A 72 5.63 8.12 -3.59
CA THR A 72 4.52 8.03 -2.64
C THR A 72 4.44 6.67 -1.94
N MET A 73 4.99 5.60 -2.54
CA MET A 73 4.97 4.23 -2.03
C MET A 73 6.26 3.78 -1.35
N ALA A 74 7.39 4.45 -1.60
CA ALA A 74 8.72 4.00 -1.16
C ALA A 74 8.84 3.84 0.37
N TYR A 75 7.95 4.46 1.14
CA TYR A 75 7.89 4.30 2.58
C TYR A 75 7.70 2.83 3.01
N ILE A 76 7.09 1.99 2.17
CA ILE A 76 6.87 0.56 2.47
C ILE A 76 8.18 -0.20 2.66
N LEU A 77 9.26 0.27 2.02
CA LEU A 77 10.60 -0.29 2.16
C LEU A 77 11.20 -0.14 3.56
N ALA A 78 10.73 0.85 4.33
CA ALA A 78 11.09 1.00 5.74
C ALA A 78 10.00 0.42 6.67
N VAL A 79 8.73 0.61 6.34
CA VAL A 79 7.61 0.25 7.21
C VAL A 79 7.40 -1.27 7.27
N ASN A 80 7.42 -1.98 6.12
CA ASN A 80 7.17 -3.42 6.12
C ASN A 80 8.25 -4.22 6.85
N PRO A 81 9.57 -3.96 6.64
CA PRO A 81 10.59 -4.60 7.46
C PRO A 81 10.41 -4.38 8.96
N ASN A 82 10.06 -3.16 9.38
CA ASN A 82 9.81 -2.85 10.80
C ASN A 82 8.62 -3.63 11.37
N ILE A 83 7.53 -3.78 10.60
CA ILE A 83 6.34 -4.52 11.04
C ILE A 83 6.65 -6.02 11.13
N LEU A 84 7.27 -6.61 10.12
CA LEU A 84 7.53 -8.05 10.10
C LEU A 84 8.69 -8.44 11.03
N ALA A 85 9.63 -7.54 11.31
CA ALA A 85 10.65 -7.74 12.33
C ALA A 85 10.04 -7.87 13.73
N ALA A 86 8.94 -7.18 14.03
CA ALA A 86 8.19 -7.38 15.28
C ALA A 86 7.66 -8.83 15.42
N ALA A 87 7.42 -9.51 14.30
CA ALA A 87 7.06 -10.94 14.27
C ALA A 87 8.29 -11.88 14.33
N GLY A 88 9.50 -11.36 14.53
CA GLY A 88 10.73 -12.14 14.63
C GLY A 88 11.39 -12.49 13.29
N MET A 89 11.00 -11.85 12.19
CA MET A 89 11.63 -12.02 10.88
C MET A 89 12.89 -11.15 10.75
N ASP A 90 13.87 -11.61 9.96
CA ASP A 90 15.08 -10.84 9.68
C ASP A 90 14.77 -9.55 8.93
N HIS A 91 15.12 -8.41 9.50
CA HIS A 91 14.79 -7.07 9.02
C HIS A 91 15.37 -6.79 7.62
N GLY A 92 16.63 -7.17 7.38
CA GLY A 92 17.29 -6.98 6.08
C GLY A 92 16.72 -7.88 5.00
N ALA A 93 16.45 -9.15 5.34
CA ALA A 93 15.86 -10.10 4.42
C ALA A 93 14.43 -9.67 4.00
N VAL A 94 13.62 -9.17 4.95
CA VAL A 94 12.28 -8.63 4.66
C VAL A 94 12.36 -7.41 3.76
N PHE A 95 13.33 -6.51 3.93
CA PHE A 95 13.55 -5.38 3.03
C PHE A 95 13.74 -5.85 1.59
N THR A 96 14.65 -6.82 1.38
CA THR A 96 14.92 -7.38 0.04
C THR A 96 13.67 -8.08 -0.52
N ALA A 97 12.99 -8.90 0.28
CA ALA A 97 11.76 -9.57 -0.11
C ALA A 97 10.66 -8.57 -0.50
N THR A 98 10.53 -7.46 0.25
CA THR A 98 9.56 -6.38 -0.02
C THR A 98 9.81 -5.73 -1.38
N ALA A 99 11.07 -5.33 -1.66
CA ALA A 99 11.42 -4.65 -2.90
C ALA A 99 11.23 -5.58 -4.12
N VAL A 100 11.66 -6.84 -4.02
CA VAL A 100 11.54 -7.82 -5.11
C VAL A 100 10.07 -8.23 -5.33
N ALA A 101 9.30 -8.45 -4.27
CA ALA A 101 7.88 -8.79 -4.37
C ALA A 101 7.07 -7.63 -4.98
N ALA A 102 7.36 -6.38 -4.58
CA ALA A 102 6.76 -5.19 -5.16
C ALA A 102 7.09 -5.07 -6.65
N PHE A 103 8.33 -5.34 -7.05
CA PHE A 103 8.71 -5.40 -8.47
C PHE A 103 7.91 -6.46 -9.22
N ILE A 104 7.85 -7.71 -8.71
CA ILE A 104 7.17 -8.81 -9.40
C ILE A 104 5.68 -8.51 -9.57
N GLY A 105 4.98 -8.12 -8.49
CA GLY A 105 3.56 -7.79 -8.54
C GLY A 105 3.27 -6.63 -9.50
N THR A 106 4.07 -5.57 -9.43
CA THR A 106 3.92 -4.38 -10.28
C THR A 106 4.26 -4.68 -11.75
N LEU A 107 5.27 -5.53 -12.02
CA LEU A 107 5.59 -6.02 -13.35
C LEU A 107 4.41 -6.85 -13.93
N CYS A 108 3.83 -7.75 -13.13
CA CYS A 108 2.65 -8.50 -13.55
C CYS A 108 1.46 -7.57 -13.86
N MET A 109 1.26 -6.51 -13.10
CA MET A 109 0.24 -5.49 -13.37
C MET A 109 0.49 -4.80 -14.71
N ALA A 110 1.74 -4.43 -14.99
CA ALA A 110 2.14 -3.83 -16.27
C ALA A 110 1.86 -4.76 -17.46
N LEU A 111 2.17 -6.06 -17.32
CA LEU A 111 2.08 -7.02 -18.41
C LEU A 111 0.66 -7.58 -18.63
N PHE A 112 -0.07 -7.89 -17.57
CA PHE A 112 -1.37 -8.57 -17.68
C PHE A 112 -2.54 -7.62 -17.78
N ALA A 113 -2.47 -6.47 -17.10
CA ALA A 113 -3.55 -5.49 -17.09
C ALA A 113 -3.24 -4.24 -17.91
N ASN A 114 -1.97 -3.92 -18.11
CA ASN A 114 -1.51 -2.64 -18.70
C ASN A 114 -2.11 -1.43 -17.96
N TYR A 115 -2.10 -1.46 -16.62
CA TYR A 115 -2.60 -0.38 -15.77
C TYR A 115 -1.45 0.35 -15.06
N PRO A 116 -1.62 1.65 -14.74
CA PRO A 116 -0.63 2.47 -14.04
C PRO A 116 -0.67 2.24 -12.52
N PHE A 117 -0.99 1.03 -12.06
CA PHE A 117 -1.15 0.70 -10.65
C PHE A 117 0.05 -0.10 -10.16
N ALA A 118 0.62 0.32 -9.04
CA ALA A 118 1.75 -0.35 -8.42
C ALA A 118 1.29 -1.21 -7.23
N LEU A 119 1.99 -2.31 -7.03
CA LEU A 119 1.74 -3.29 -5.99
C LEU A 119 2.92 -3.36 -5.03
N ALA A 120 2.62 -3.57 -3.76
CA ALA A 120 3.60 -3.86 -2.72
C ALA A 120 2.92 -4.61 -1.56
N PRO A 121 3.69 -5.12 -0.55
CA PRO A 121 3.08 -5.72 0.64
C PRO A 121 2.11 -4.77 1.33
N GLY A 122 0.83 -5.18 1.45
CA GLY A 122 -0.28 -4.36 1.92
C GLY A 122 -0.23 -4.07 3.42
N MET A 123 -0.41 -2.81 3.83
CA MET A 123 -0.26 -2.40 5.23
C MET A 123 -1.20 -3.13 6.20
N GLY A 124 -2.47 -3.29 5.83
CA GLY A 124 -3.45 -4.03 6.63
C GLY A 124 -3.10 -5.51 6.78
N LEU A 125 -2.63 -6.12 5.70
CA LEU A 125 -2.23 -7.51 5.65
C LEU A 125 -0.90 -7.76 6.38
N ASN A 126 0.06 -6.81 6.31
CA ASN A 126 1.28 -6.84 7.11
C ASN A 126 0.96 -6.80 8.61
N ALA A 127 0.03 -5.93 8.99
CA ALA A 127 -0.41 -5.80 10.36
C ALA A 127 -1.16 -7.05 10.83
N TYR A 128 -2.05 -7.62 10.03
CA TYR A 128 -2.72 -8.88 10.31
C TYR A 128 -1.72 -10.03 10.48
N PHE A 129 -0.73 -10.11 9.58
CA PHE A 129 0.35 -11.09 9.66
C PHE A 129 1.11 -11.01 11.00
N ALA A 130 1.68 -9.84 11.29
CA ALA A 130 2.58 -9.68 12.42
C ALA A 130 1.83 -9.60 13.77
N TYR A 131 0.84 -8.73 13.85
CA TYR A 131 0.22 -8.41 15.14
C TYR A 131 -0.94 -9.33 15.50
N THR A 132 -1.70 -9.81 14.51
CA THR A 132 -2.83 -10.72 14.80
C THR A 132 -2.36 -12.18 14.81
N VAL A 133 -1.78 -12.66 13.70
CA VAL A 133 -1.45 -14.09 13.57
C VAL A 133 -0.23 -14.47 14.44
N VAL A 134 0.86 -13.71 14.35
CA VAL A 134 2.09 -14.08 15.06
C VAL A 134 2.02 -13.67 16.53
N LEU A 135 1.85 -12.39 16.82
CA LEU A 135 1.91 -11.90 18.21
C LEU A 135 0.61 -12.16 18.98
N GLY A 136 -0.55 -12.01 18.36
CA GLY A 136 -1.85 -12.17 19.02
C GLY A 136 -2.27 -13.63 19.21
N MET A 137 -2.17 -14.45 18.15
CA MET A 137 -2.53 -15.88 18.21
C MET A 137 -1.36 -16.77 18.64
N GLY A 138 -0.12 -16.26 18.69
CA GLY A 138 1.06 -16.99 19.14
C GLY A 138 1.64 -17.97 18.11
N TYR A 139 1.24 -17.86 16.84
CA TYR A 139 1.79 -18.73 15.79
C TYR A 139 3.14 -18.22 15.29
N SER A 140 3.95 -19.15 14.76
CA SER A 140 5.21 -18.76 14.12
C SER A 140 4.97 -18.00 12.81
N TRP A 141 5.89 -17.11 12.45
CA TRP A 141 5.81 -16.39 11.18
C TRP A 141 5.88 -17.34 9.96
N GLN A 142 6.44 -18.53 10.11
CA GLN A 142 6.47 -19.56 9.07
C GLN A 142 5.06 -20.09 8.77
N ILE A 143 4.20 -20.21 9.77
CA ILE A 143 2.78 -20.57 9.61
C ILE A 143 2.04 -19.43 8.89
N ALA A 144 2.30 -18.20 9.28
CA ALA A 144 1.70 -17.04 8.62
C ALA A 144 2.12 -16.93 7.14
N LEU A 145 3.40 -17.20 6.81
CA LEU A 145 3.87 -17.29 5.41
C LEU A 145 3.20 -18.43 4.64
N ALA A 146 3.00 -19.60 5.28
CA ALA A 146 2.28 -20.71 4.65
C ALA A 146 0.82 -20.35 4.35
N ALA A 147 0.19 -19.56 5.24
CA ALA A 147 -1.16 -19.06 5.02
C ALA A 147 -1.23 -18.06 3.84
N VAL A 148 -0.27 -17.12 3.76
CA VAL A 148 -0.17 -16.17 2.63
C VAL A 148 0.12 -16.89 1.31
N LEU A 149 0.98 -17.93 1.31
CA LEU A 149 1.21 -18.75 0.13
C LEU A 149 -0.07 -19.45 -0.34
N THR A 150 -0.79 -20.04 0.62
CA THR A 150 -2.06 -20.74 0.33
C THR A 150 -3.11 -19.77 -0.19
N GLU A 151 -3.21 -18.59 0.41
CA GLU A 151 -4.03 -17.47 -0.05
C GLU A 151 -3.74 -17.12 -1.51
N GLY A 152 -2.47 -16.84 -1.84
CA GLY A 152 -2.05 -16.49 -3.19
C GLY A 152 -2.41 -17.57 -4.23
N ILE A 153 -2.17 -18.85 -3.92
CA ILE A 153 -2.54 -19.98 -4.79
C ILE A 153 -4.06 -20.05 -4.98
N VAL A 154 -4.83 -19.93 -3.89
CA VAL A 154 -6.30 -19.91 -3.96
C VAL A 154 -6.77 -18.73 -4.81
N PHE A 155 -6.16 -17.56 -4.67
CA PHE A 155 -6.51 -16.39 -5.46
C PHE A 155 -6.19 -16.53 -6.95
N ILE A 156 -5.09 -17.18 -7.31
CA ILE A 156 -4.82 -17.53 -8.71
C ILE A 156 -5.99 -18.37 -9.26
N LEU A 157 -6.41 -19.40 -8.54
CA LEU A 157 -7.52 -20.24 -8.94
C LEU A 157 -8.84 -19.47 -9.04
N LEU A 158 -9.19 -18.68 -8.02
CA LEU A 158 -10.42 -17.88 -8.01
C LEU A 158 -10.45 -16.79 -9.10
N SER A 159 -9.28 -16.24 -9.47
CA SER A 159 -9.15 -15.24 -10.53
C SER A 159 -9.37 -15.84 -11.93
N LEU A 160 -9.00 -17.12 -12.12
CA LEU A 160 -9.28 -17.83 -13.36
C LEU A 160 -10.79 -17.96 -13.63
N PHE A 161 -11.60 -18.14 -12.59
CA PHE A 161 -13.05 -18.37 -12.68
C PHE A 161 -13.91 -17.13 -12.36
N ASN A 162 -13.33 -15.94 -12.21
CA ASN A 162 -14.02 -14.68 -11.83
C ASN A 162 -14.77 -14.74 -10.48
N VAL A 163 -14.42 -15.65 -9.59
CA VAL A 163 -15.12 -15.85 -8.31
C VAL A 163 -14.81 -14.69 -7.34
N ARG A 164 -13.59 -14.12 -7.37
CA ARG A 164 -13.22 -12.95 -6.55
C ARG A 164 -14.17 -11.78 -6.77
N GLU A 165 -14.43 -11.43 -8.03
CA GLU A 165 -15.36 -10.35 -8.38
C GLU A 165 -16.79 -10.66 -7.90
N ALA A 166 -17.24 -11.91 -8.04
CA ALA A 166 -18.56 -12.33 -7.58
C ALA A 166 -18.71 -12.23 -6.06
N ILE A 167 -17.71 -12.65 -5.28
CA ILE A 167 -17.69 -12.52 -3.81
C ILE A 167 -17.74 -11.04 -3.42
N PHE A 168 -16.88 -10.21 -4.01
CA PHE A 168 -16.85 -8.78 -3.73
C PHE A 168 -18.21 -8.11 -4.00
N ASN A 169 -18.83 -8.44 -5.15
CA ASN A 169 -20.12 -7.85 -5.52
C ASN A 169 -21.27 -8.31 -4.61
N ALA A 170 -21.14 -9.49 -3.98
CA ALA A 170 -22.16 -10.00 -3.04
C ALA A 170 -22.16 -9.30 -1.68
N ILE A 171 -21.07 -8.59 -1.32
CA ILE A 171 -20.97 -7.91 -0.04
C ILE A 171 -21.61 -6.52 -0.11
N PRO A 172 -22.41 -6.13 0.89
CA PRO A 172 -23.06 -4.83 0.94
C PRO A 172 -22.09 -3.66 0.87
N PHE A 173 -22.47 -2.59 0.16
CA PHE A 173 -21.62 -1.42 -0.06
C PHE A 173 -21.14 -0.79 1.26
N ASN A 174 -22.05 -0.57 2.21
CA ASN A 174 -21.70 0.02 3.52
C ASN A 174 -20.68 -0.84 4.28
N LEU A 175 -20.80 -2.16 4.21
CA LEU A 175 -19.87 -3.06 4.89
C LEU A 175 -18.48 -3.04 4.21
N LYS A 176 -18.42 -2.94 2.88
CA LYS A 176 -17.14 -2.75 2.16
C LYS A 176 -16.42 -1.50 2.64
N LYS A 177 -17.13 -0.38 2.73
CA LYS A 177 -16.56 0.88 3.21
C LYS A 177 -16.15 0.79 4.68
N ALA A 178 -16.97 0.14 5.51
CA ALA A 178 -16.65 -0.09 6.91
C ALA A 178 -15.37 -0.88 7.13
N VAL A 179 -15.12 -1.90 6.32
CA VAL A 179 -13.86 -2.67 6.38
C VAL A 179 -12.67 -1.77 6.11
N SER A 180 -12.70 -0.94 5.06
CA SER A 180 -11.62 0.00 4.76
C SER A 180 -11.37 0.99 5.90
N VAL A 181 -12.43 1.57 6.47
CA VAL A 181 -12.35 2.49 7.62
C VAL A 181 -11.78 1.79 8.85
N GLY A 182 -12.25 0.58 9.15
CA GLY A 182 -11.79 -0.21 10.30
C GLY A 182 -10.32 -0.58 10.19
N ILE A 183 -9.85 -1.00 9.01
CA ILE A 183 -8.43 -1.26 8.74
C ILE A 183 -7.62 0.02 8.95
N GLY A 184 -8.10 1.17 8.46
CA GLY A 184 -7.43 2.46 8.65
C GLY A 184 -7.26 2.83 10.12
N LEU A 185 -8.31 2.68 10.93
CA LEU A 185 -8.24 2.91 12.38
C LEU A 185 -7.30 1.92 13.09
N PHE A 186 -7.32 0.65 12.67
CA PHE A 186 -6.43 -0.38 13.21
C PHE A 186 -4.95 -0.05 12.93
N ILE A 187 -4.61 0.33 11.70
CA ILE A 187 -3.24 0.74 11.32
C ILE A 187 -2.82 2.00 12.09
N THR A 188 -3.73 2.98 12.25
CA THR A 188 -3.48 4.17 13.09
C THR A 188 -3.15 3.78 14.51
N PHE A 189 -3.91 2.85 15.09
CA PHE A 189 -3.70 2.38 16.45
C PHE A 189 -2.35 1.68 16.62
N ILE A 190 -1.97 0.83 15.66
CA ILE A 190 -0.61 0.23 15.60
C ILE A 190 0.47 1.32 15.54
N GLY A 191 0.28 2.35 14.70
CA GLY A 191 1.22 3.48 14.61
C GLY A 191 1.40 4.19 15.95
N LEU A 192 0.32 4.45 16.68
CA LEU A 192 0.34 5.08 18.00
C LEU A 192 1.07 4.21 19.04
N GLN A 193 0.90 2.89 19.00
CA GLN A 193 1.58 1.95 19.89
C GLN A 193 3.05 1.77 19.54
N ASN A 194 3.40 1.64 18.26
CA ASN A 194 4.79 1.51 17.81
C ASN A 194 5.61 2.76 18.15
N ALA A 195 4.98 3.94 18.10
CA ALA A 195 5.57 5.19 18.55
C ALA A 195 5.56 5.37 20.09
N LYS A 196 4.95 4.43 20.83
CA LYS A 196 4.75 4.52 22.29
C LYS A 196 3.99 5.78 22.74
N ILE A 197 3.22 6.40 21.84
CA ILE A 197 2.30 7.50 22.16
C ILE A 197 1.13 6.94 23.01
N VAL A 198 0.68 5.73 22.69
CA VAL A 198 -0.30 4.98 23.46
C VAL A 198 0.41 3.78 24.10
N ILE A 199 0.28 3.63 25.41
CA ILE A 199 0.91 2.58 26.21
C ILE A 199 -0.12 1.80 27.00
N GLY A 200 0.21 0.57 27.42
CA GLY A 200 -0.64 -0.24 28.29
C GLY A 200 -0.81 0.42 29.68
N SER A 201 -1.99 0.27 30.27
CA SER A 201 -2.33 0.85 31.56
C SER A 201 -3.28 -0.05 32.33
N SER A 202 -3.46 0.20 33.63
CA SER A 202 -4.51 -0.43 34.46
C SER A 202 -5.93 -0.19 33.93
N THR A 203 -6.14 0.88 33.14
CA THR A 203 -7.39 1.21 32.46
C THR A 203 -7.39 0.78 30.99
N LEU A 204 -6.66 -0.23 30.62
CA LEU A 204 -6.40 -0.81 29.31
C LEU A 204 -5.33 -0.02 28.56
N LEU A 205 -5.51 1.26 28.33
CA LEU A 205 -4.59 2.14 27.58
C LEU A 205 -4.49 3.51 28.24
N SER A 206 -3.32 4.13 28.13
CA SER A 206 -3.11 5.52 28.51
C SER A 206 -2.20 6.23 27.50
N LEU A 207 -2.25 7.55 27.51
CA LEU A 207 -1.29 8.39 26.81
C LEU A 207 0.02 8.35 27.60
N PHE A 208 1.17 8.40 26.90
CA PHE A 208 2.46 8.53 27.58
C PHE A 208 2.53 9.80 28.45
N SER A 209 3.32 9.75 29.53
CA SER A 209 3.54 10.91 30.40
C SER A 209 4.88 11.56 30.11
N LEU A 210 4.90 12.87 29.93
CA LEU A 210 6.13 13.65 29.80
C LEU A 210 6.86 13.82 31.15
N ASP A 211 6.09 13.80 32.24
CA ASP A 211 6.60 13.95 33.59
C ASP A 211 6.92 12.58 34.18
N GLY A 212 8.20 12.30 34.38
CA GLY A 212 8.66 11.02 34.92
C GLY A 212 8.43 9.85 33.96
N TYR A 213 8.82 10.00 32.69
CA TYR A 213 8.69 8.97 31.68
C TYR A 213 9.41 7.67 32.10
N ASN A 214 8.63 6.74 32.61
CA ASN A 214 9.01 5.38 32.96
C ASN A 214 8.19 4.41 32.12
N ALA A 215 8.51 4.25 30.83
CA ALA A 215 7.90 3.21 30.02
C ALA A 215 8.48 1.88 30.45
N THR A 216 7.68 1.04 31.05
CA THR A 216 8.03 -0.36 31.29
C THR A 216 8.07 -1.06 29.94
N ILE A 217 9.27 -1.34 29.45
CA ILE A 217 9.50 -2.18 28.28
C ILE A 217 9.81 -3.56 28.82
N SER A 218 8.98 -4.55 28.51
CA SER A 218 9.15 -5.95 28.99
C SER A 218 9.29 -6.15 30.50
N GLY A 219 8.47 -5.47 31.29
CA GLY A 219 8.20 -5.85 32.69
C GLY A 219 9.24 -5.43 33.74
N GLU A 220 10.52 -5.29 33.42
CA GLU A 220 11.58 -5.07 34.43
C GLU A 220 12.53 -3.90 34.10
N VAL A 221 12.69 -3.52 32.84
CA VAL A 221 13.65 -2.50 32.42
C VAL A 221 12.93 -1.18 32.17
N GLN A 222 13.31 -0.14 32.93
CA GLN A 222 12.77 1.20 32.78
C GLN A 222 13.53 1.96 31.68
N ALA A 223 12.78 2.45 30.67
CA ALA A 223 13.32 3.33 29.67
C ALA A 223 13.45 4.75 30.24
N THR A 224 14.43 5.51 29.74
CA THR A 224 14.68 6.89 30.15
C THR A 224 14.15 7.89 29.12
N TRP A 225 14.18 9.19 29.49
CA TRP A 225 13.86 10.26 28.53
C TRP A 225 14.78 10.25 27.30
N ASN A 226 16.07 9.98 27.50
CA ASN A 226 17.08 10.06 26.44
C ASN A 226 17.08 8.89 25.47
N ASP A 227 16.40 7.80 25.77
CA ASP A 227 16.18 6.66 24.86
C ASP A 227 14.75 6.65 24.30
N ALA A 228 13.76 6.35 25.12
CA ALA A 228 12.37 6.19 24.70
C ALA A 228 11.56 7.50 24.69
N GLY A 229 11.75 8.39 25.67
CA GLY A 229 10.96 9.61 25.77
C GLY A 229 11.14 10.55 24.58
N ILE A 230 12.39 10.76 24.14
CA ILE A 230 12.68 11.59 22.98
C ILE A 230 12.11 11.00 21.68
N THR A 231 12.08 9.67 21.53
CA THR A 231 11.52 9.02 20.34
C THR A 231 10.00 9.24 20.24
N VAL A 232 9.29 9.26 21.37
CA VAL A 232 7.85 9.60 21.41
C VAL A 232 7.61 11.04 20.97
N LEU A 233 8.41 12.00 21.48
CA LEU A 233 8.31 13.38 21.06
C LEU A 233 8.61 13.56 19.57
N LEU A 234 9.65 12.89 19.06
CA LEU A 234 10.00 12.90 17.65
C LEU A 234 8.87 12.31 16.78
N ALA A 235 8.21 11.24 17.24
CA ALA A 235 7.08 10.67 16.53
C ALA A 235 5.90 11.67 16.46
N ILE A 236 5.55 12.36 17.55
CA ILE A 236 4.50 13.38 17.57
C ILE A 236 4.84 14.52 16.61
N VAL A 237 6.06 15.04 16.68
CA VAL A 237 6.55 16.08 15.76
C VAL A 237 6.49 15.57 14.31
N GLY A 238 6.86 14.30 14.06
CA GLY A 238 6.78 13.64 12.77
C GLY A 238 5.35 13.56 12.22
N VAL A 239 4.36 13.26 13.07
CA VAL A 239 2.93 13.28 12.67
C VAL A 239 2.53 14.69 12.23
N ILE A 240 2.92 15.72 12.99
CA ILE A 240 2.59 17.11 12.65
C ILE A 240 3.26 17.53 11.34
N ILE A 241 4.55 17.21 11.16
CA ILE A 241 5.29 17.51 9.92
C ILE A 241 4.61 16.81 8.72
N THR A 242 4.32 15.52 8.85
CA THR A 242 3.67 14.76 7.76
C THR A 242 2.28 15.32 7.45
N ALA A 243 1.49 15.68 8.46
CA ALA A 243 0.19 16.31 8.29
C ALA A 243 0.29 17.68 7.56
N ILE A 244 1.31 18.49 7.87
CA ILE A 244 1.57 19.75 7.15
C ILE A 244 1.94 19.49 5.69
N LEU A 245 2.78 18.49 5.41
CA LEU A 245 3.15 18.11 4.05
C LEU A 245 1.93 17.62 3.25
N VAL A 246 1.04 16.84 3.89
CA VAL A 246 -0.24 16.40 3.32
C VAL A 246 -1.14 17.60 3.01
N ALA A 247 -1.34 18.50 3.97
CA ALA A 247 -2.18 19.69 3.80
C ALA A 247 -1.66 20.64 2.70
N LYS A 248 -0.34 20.65 2.48
CA LYS A 248 0.30 21.40 1.38
C LYS A 248 0.34 20.62 0.05
N ASN A 249 -0.24 19.44 -0.02
CA ASN A 249 -0.23 18.56 -1.20
C ASN A 249 1.19 18.30 -1.75
N VAL A 250 2.20 18.15 -0.86
CA VAL A 250 3.56 17.81 -1.27
C VAL A 250 3.59 16.38 -1.80
N LYS A 251 4.14 16.16 -2.99
CA LYS A 251 4.28 14.82 -3.56
C LYS A 251 5.26 13.99 -2.73
N GLY A 252 4.90 12.74 -2.43
CA GLY A 252 5.69 11.88 -1.55
C GLY A 252 5.68 12.32 -0.08
N ASN A 253 4.63 13.02 0.36
CA ASN A 253 4.50 13.60 1.71
C ASN A 253 4.80 12.61 2.83
N ILE A 254 4.36 11.34 2.70
CA ILE A 254 4.62 10.29 3.69
C ILE A 254 6.12 9.98 3.76
N LEU A 255 6.78 9.77 2.61
CA LEU A 255 8.21 9.51 2.58
C LEU A 255 9.02 10.68 3.14
N TRP A 256 8.69 11.92 2.74
CA TRP A 256 9.34 13.11 3.29
C TRP A 256 9.09 13.26 4.79
N GLY A 257 7.89 12.94 5.27
CA GLY A 257 7.57 12.92 6.70
C GLY A 257 8.49 11.96 7.47
N ILE A 258 8.67 10.73 6.98
CA ILE A 258 9.59 9.75 7.55
C ILE A 258 11.03 10.27 7.55
N LEU A 259 11.53 10.73 6.39
CA LEU A 259 12.92 11.18 6.26
C LEU A 259 13.25 12.39 7.15
N ILE A 260 12.34 13.36 7.24
CA ILE A 260 12.52 14.53 8.10
C ILE A 260 12.50 14.11 9.57
N THR A 261 11.57 13.25 9.98
CA THR A 261 11.49 12.74 11.36
C THR A 261 12.75 11.97 11.75
N TRP A 262 13.23 11.13 10.85
CA TRP A 262 14.49 10.39 11.03
C TRP A 262 15.69 11.32 11.12
N LEU A 263 15.79 12.32 10.23
CA LEU A 263 16.86 13.34 10.27
C LEU A 263 16.87 14.10 11.61
N LEU A 264 15.72 14.48 12.13
CA LEU A 264 15.61 15.09 13.46
C LEU A 264 16.11 14.12 14.53
N GLY A 265 15.81 12.83 14.44
CA GLY A 265 16.34 11.80 15.31
C GLY A 265 17.88 11.70 15.25
N ILE A 266 18.46 11.71 14.03
CA ILE A 266 19.92 11.75 13.84
C ILE A 266 20.54 12.98 14.51
N ILE A 267 19.94 14.15 14.36
CA ILE A 267 20.40 15.37 15.04
C ILE A 267 20.38 15.17 16.57
N CYS A 268 19.29 14.61 17.11
CA CYS A 268 19.21 14.30 18.54
C CYS A 268 20.28 13.31 18.99
N GLN A 269 20.61 12.29 18.18
CA GLN A 269 21.70 11.36 18.48
C GLN A 269 23.07 12.05 18.48
N LEU A 270 23.36 12.89 17.48
CA LEU A 270 24.64 13.61 17.40
C LEU A 270 24.82 14.65 18.50
N THR A 271 23.74 15.21 19.01
CA THR A 271 23.75 16.17 20.13
C THR A 271 23.70 15.51 21.52
N GLY A 272 23.59 14.17 21.59
CA GLY A 272 23.51 13.42 22.84
C GLY A 272 22.15 13.50 23.54
N VAL A 273 21.12 14.06 22.89
CA VAL A 273 19.73 14.08 23.37
C VAL A 273 19.09 12.70 23.23
N TYR A 274 19.36 12.00 22.14
CA TYR A 274 19.03 10.58 21.97
C TYR A 274 20.27 9.73 22.19
N VAL A 275 20.18 8.77 23.11
CA VAL A 275 21.27 7.82 23.42
C VAL A 275 20.79 6.41 23.07
N PRO A 276 21.40 5.74 22.07
CA PRO A 276 21.05 4.38 21.72
C PRO A 276 21.24 3.42 22.89
N SER A 277 20.26 2.54 23.13
CA SER A 277 20.30 1.47 24.13
C SER A 277 19.84 0.17 23.47
N THR A 278 20.78 -0.66 23.03
CA THR A 278 20.49 -1.92 22.34
C THR A 278 19.75 -2.92 23.22
N GLU A 279 19.94 -2.88 24.54
CA GLU A 279 19.24 -3.72 25.52
C GLU A 279 17.73 -3.42 25.54
N LEU A 280 17.35 -2.17 25.26
CA LEU A 280 15.97 -1.70 25.22
C LEU A 280 15.39 -1.69 23.80
N GLY A 281 16.14 -2.13 22.80
CA GLY A 281 15.72 -2.13 21.40
C GLY A 281 15.81 -0.75 20.72
N PHE A 282 16.57 0.20 21.26
CA PHE A 282 16.85 1.48 20.66
C PHE A 282 18.22 1.47 19.99
N TYR A 283 18.24 1.34 18.68
CA TYR A 283 19.47 1.23 17.90
C TYR A 283 19.99 2.59 17.43
N SER A 284 21.24 2.60 16.92
CA SER A 284 21.78 3.79 16.24
C SER A 284 20.92 4.17 15.03
N LEU A 285 20.67 5.46 14.86
CA LEU A 285 19.91 6.03 13.77
C LEU A 285 20.77 6.34 12.53
N LEU A 286 22.09 6.16 12.64
CA LEU A 286 23.03 6.41 11.55
C LEU A 286 23.03 5.22 10.59
N PRO A 287 22.98 5.46 9.27
CA PRO A 287 23.13 4.39 8.29
C PRO A 287 24.48 3.71 8.40
N ASP A 288 24.49 2.38 8.39
CA ASP A 288 25.72 1.60 8.41
C ASP A 288 26.19 1.27 6.98
N PHE A 289 27.25 1.91 6.55
CA PHE A 289 27.92 1.67 5.27
C PHE A 289 29.16 0.80 5.40
N SER A 290 29.44 0.20 6.55
CA SER A 290 30.65 -0.60 6.81
C SER A 290 30.77 -1.80 5.87
N ALA A 291 29.64 -2.41 5.51
CA ALA A 291 29.57 -3.51 4.55
C ALA A 291 29.50 -3.02 3.08
N GLY A 292 29.62 -1.71 2.83
CA GLY A 292 29.41 -1.11 1.51
C GLY A 292 27.93 -1.14 1.08
N VAL A 293 27.70 -1.00 -0.23
CA VAL A 293 26.37 -1.12 -0.83
C VAL A 293 26.11 -2.59 -1.12
N SER A 294 25.62 -3.33 -0.14
CA SER A 294 25.30 -4.76 -0.27
C SER A 294 23.77 -4.97 -0.19
N ILE A 295 23.27 -5.86 -1.04
CA ILE A 295 21.85 -6.28 -0.97
C ILE A 295 21.73 -7.33 0.15
N PRO A 296 20.88 -7.11 1.18
CA PRO A 296 20.67 -8.09 2.23
C PRO A 296 20.17 -9.43 1.69
N SER A 297 20.70 -10.53 2.23
CA SER A 297 20.33 -11.88 1.78
C SER A 297 18.92 -12.23 2.23
N ILE A 298 18.10 -12.79 1.33
CA ILE A 298 16.77 -13.32 1.66
C ILE A 298 16.81 -14.73 2.26
N ALA A 299 17.97 -15.38 2.29
CA ALA A 299 18.11 -16.77 2.72
C ALA A 299 17.47 -17.09 4.09
N PRO A 300 17.48 -16.19 5.10
CA PRO A 300 16.85 -16.46 6.38
C PRO A 300 15.33 -16.70 6.31
N ILE A 301 14.65 -16.12 5.32
CA ILE A 301 13.18 -16.14 5.21
C ILE A 301 12.67 -16.80 3.94
N PHE A 302 13.52 -17.02 2.93
CA PHE A 302 13.15 -17.56 1.65
C PHE A 302 12.57 -18.98 1.76
N ALA A 303 11.34 -19.15 1.28
CA ALA A 303 10.61 -20.43 1.26
C ALA A 303 10.53 -21.13 2.64
N LYS A 304 10.53 -20.37 3.72
CA LYS A 304 10.47 -20.90 5.10
C LYS A 304 9.02 -21.08 5.55
N PHE A 305 8.36 -22.11 5.04
CA PHE A 305 7.00 -22.46 5.41
C PHE A 305 6.98 -23.56 6.47
N SER A 306 6.00 -23.50 7.38
CA SER A 306 5.75 -24.56 8.35
C SER A 306 4.24 -24.66 8.60
N LEU A 307 3.76 -25.87 8.83
CA LEU A 307 2.40 -26.13 9.32
C LEU A 307 2.45 -26.81 10.70
N GLN A 308 3.65 -26.86 11.31
CA GLN A 308 3.83 -27.51 12.59
C GLN A 308 3.27 -26.67 13.73
N GLY A 309 2.40 -27.24 14.54
CA GLY A 309 1.83 -26.58 15.71
C GLY A 309 0.54 -25.81 15.45
N ILE A 310 -0.10 -26.01 14.28
CA ILE A 310 -1.42 -25.46 13.98
C ILE A 310 -2.39 -26.57 13.59
N SER A 311 -3.63 -26.47 14.04
CA SER A 311 -4.70 -27.34 13.56
C SER A 311 -5.14 -26.98 12.15
N VAL A 312 -5.68 -27.96 11.40
CA VAL A 312 -6.19 -27.70 10.03
C VAL A 312 -7.30 -26.66 10.03
N LEU A 313 -8.17 -26.67 11.06
CA LEU A 313 -9.28 -25.72 11.16
C LEU A 313 -8.77 -24.29 11.37
N GLU A 314 -7.86 -24.08 12.32
CA GLU A 314 -7.26 -22.78 12.59
C GLU A 314 -6.50 -22.23 11.38
N PHE A 315 -5.74 -23.10 10.68
CA PHE A 315 -5.06 -22.72 9.45
C PHE A 315 -6.05 -22.24 8.36
N ILE A 316 -7.15 -22.98 8.15
CA ILE A 316 -8.20 -22.57 7.20
C ILE A 316 -8.79 -21.21 7.59
N VAL A 317 -9.03 -20.97 8.89
CA VAL A 317 -9.55 -19.69 9.37
C VAL A 317 -8.58 -18.53 9.11
N ILE A 318 -7.28 -18.74 9.35
CA ILE A 318 -6.25 -17.73 9.07
C ILE A 318 -6.16 -17.44 7.57
N VAL A 319 -6.12 -18.48 6.73
CA VAL A 319 -6.12 -18.32 5.26
C VAL A 319 -7.36 -17.58 4.78
N PHE A 320 -8.53 -17.95 5.31
CA PHE A 320 -9.79 -17.30 4.97
C PHE A 320 -9.81 -15.81 5.36
N ALA A 321 -9.23 -15.46 6.51
CA ALA A 321 -9.14 -14.07 6.93
C ALA A 321 -8.19 -13.26 6.02
N PHE A 322 -7.04 -13.81 5.63
CA PHE A 322 -6.16 -13.20 4.63
C PHE A 322 -6.90 -12.99 3.31
N LEU A 323 -7.53 -14.04 2.75
CA LEU A 323 -8.33 -13.97 1.53
C LEU A 323 -9.38 -12.86 1.58
N PHE A 324 -10.07 -12.73 2.71
CA PHE A 324 -11.15 -11.78 2.86
C PHE A 324 -10.62 -10.35 2.92
N VAL A 325 -9.58 -10.09 3.71
CA VAL A 325 -8.95 -8.77 3.84
C VAL A 325 -8.40 -8.32 2.49
N ASP A 326 -7.69 -9.21 1.77
CA ASP A 326 -7.09 -8.87 0.48
C ASP A 326 -8.14 -8.62 -0.61
N ILE A 327 -9.26 -9.34 -0.65
CA ILE A 327 -10.38 -9.05 -1.57
C ILE A 327 -10.84 -7.60 -1.43
N PHE A 328 -10.99 -7.11 -0.18
CA PHE A 328 -11.45 -5.75 0.06
C PHE A 328 -10.39 -4.71 -0.25
N ASP A 329 -9.17 -4.97 0.15
CA ASP A 329 -8.06 -4.04 -0.04
C ASP A 329 -7.76 -3.88 -1.53
N THR A 330 -7.55 -4.98 -2.25
CA THR A 330 -7.26 -4.97 -3.69
C THR A 330 -8.40 -4.41 -4.53
N LEU A 331 -9.63 -4.94 -4.39
CA LEU A 331 -10.74 -4.48 -5.23
C LEU A 331 -11.20 -3.07 -4.87
N GLY A 332 -11.17 -2.71 -3.59
CA GLY A 332 -11.46 -1.36 -3.14
C GLY A 332 -10.49 -0.35 -3.72
N THR A 333 -9.21 -0.66 -3.69
CA THR A 333 -8.14 0.18 -4.24
C THR A 333 -8.20 0.25 -5.76
N LEU A 334 -8.32 -0.90 -6.45
CA LEU A 334 -8.42 -0.93 -7.93
C LEU A 334 -9.56 -0.05 -8.44
N ILE A 335 -10.75 -0.19 -7.88
CA ILE A 335 -11.93 0.59 -8.28
C ILE A 335 -11.75 2.06 -7.88
N GLY A 336 -11.25 2.34 -6.69
CA GLY A 336 -11.03 3.71 -6.20
C GLY A 336 -10.04 4.49 -7.04
N VAL A 337 -8.90 3.89 -7.40
CA VAL A 337 -7.87 4.52 -8.24
C VAL A 337 -8.34 4.61 -9.70
N ALA A 338 -8.99 3.56 -10.23
CA ALA A 338 -9.54 3.54 -11.58
C ALA A 338 -10.62 4.62 -11.77
N SER A 339 -11.46 4.84 -10.77
CA SER A 339 -12.48 5.91 -10.79
C SER A 339 -11.85 7.29 -10.89
N LYS A 340 -10.76 7.56 -10.16
CA LYS A 340 -10.02 8.83 -10.26
C LYS A 340 -9.31 9.01 -11.60
N ALA A 341 -9.06 7.92 -12.32
CA ALA A 341 -8.38 7.87 -13.61
C ALA A 341 -9.33 7.91 -14.81
N ASP A 342 -10.65 7.95 -14.57
CA ASP A 342 -11.69 7.80 -15.59
C ASP A 342 -11.51 6.52 -16.43
N MET A 343 -11.06 5.42 -15.78
CA MET A 343 -10.79 4.12 -16.40
C MET A 343 -11.95 3.13 -16.26
N LEU A 344 -13.02 3.49 -15.55
CA LEU A 344 -14.20 2.65 -15.41
C LEU A 344 -15.08 2.77 -16.68
N ASP A 345 -15.72 1.66 -17.06
CA ASP A 345 -16.69 1.64 -18.13
C ASP A 345 -18.02 2.32 -17.73
N GLU A 346 -18.97 2.42 -18.68
CA GLU A 346 -20.30 3.01 -18.47
C GLU A 346 -21.11 2.32 -17.35
N ASN A 347 -20.75 1.09 -16.99
CA ASN A 347 -21.39 0.32 -15.93
C ASN A 347 -20.62 0.42 -14.59
N GLY A 348 -19.58 1.27 -14.51
CA GLY A 348 -18.74 1.42 -13.34
C GLY A 348 -17.79 0.23 -13.09
N LYS A 349 -17.52 -0.60 -14.12
CA LYS A 349 -16.60 -1.73 -14.03
C LYS A 349 -15.25 -1.36 -14.60
N LEU A 350 -14.20 -1.96 -14.03
CA LEU A 350 -12.84 -1.83 -14.53
C LEU A 350 -12.60 -2.84 -15.66
N PRO A 351 -12.40 -2.39 -16.91
CA PRO A 351 -11.99 -3.29 -18.00
C PRO A 351 -10.72 -4.04 -17.62
N ARG A 352 -10.51 -5.27 -18.09
CA ARG A 352 -9.31 -6.06 -17.79
C ARG A 352 -9.02 -6.30 -16.29
N ILE A 353 -10.02 -6.16 -15.41
CA ILE A 353 -9.89 -6.41 -13.96
C ILE A 353 -9.28 -7.79 -13.67
N LYS A 354 -9.57 -8.79 -14.50
CA LYS A 354 -9.03 -10.14 -14.41
C LYS A 354 -7.51 -10.17 -14.45
N GLY A 355 -6.90 -9.38 -15.33
CA GLY A 355 -5.44 -9.24 -15.42
C GLY A 355 -4.86 -8.58 -14.16
N ALA A 356 -5.52 -7.57 -13.62
CA ALA A 356 -5.11 -6.90 -12.39
C ALA A 356 -5.19 -7.82 -11.17
N LEU A 357 -6.28 -8.57 -11.03
CA LEU A 357 -6.45 -9.56 -9.96
C LEU A 357 -5.47 -10.74 -10.06
N MET A 358 -5.10 -11.12 -11.28
CA MET A 358 -4.06 -12.13 -11.50
C MET A 358 -2.67 -11.62 -11.11
N ALA A 359 -2.36 -10.36 -11.41
CA ALA A 359 -1.10 -9.72 -11.02
C ALA A 359 -0.94 -9.67 -9.50
N ASP A 360 -2.01 -9.32 -8.80
CA ASP A 360 -2.12 -9.32 -7.35
C ASP A 360 -1.87 -10.72 -6.76
N ALA A 361 -2.58 -11.73 -7.25
CA ALA A 361 -2.44 -13.12 -6.78
C ALA A 361 -1.01 -13.69 -7.02
N ILE A 362 -0.40 -13.40 -8.16
CA ILE A 362 0.99 -13.80 -8.46
C ILE A 362 1.97 -13.03 -7.57
N GLY A 363 1.74 -11.72 -7.37
CA GLY A 363 2.52 -10.89 -6.46
C GLY A 363 2.51 -11.45 -5.03
N THR A 364 1.34 -11.81 -4.51
CA THR A 364 1.14 -12.45 -3.20
C THR A 364 1.87 -13.79 -3.09
N THR A 365 1.67 -14.67 -4.09
CA THR A 365 2.34 -15.98 -4.11
C THR A 365 3.87 -15.83 -4.12
N ALA A 366 4.39 -14.95 -4.98
CA ALA A 366 5.82 -14.67 -5.05
C ALA A 366 6.33 -14.01 -3.77
N GLY A 367 5.58 -13.07 -3.20
CA GLY A 367 5.88 -12.42 -1.93
C GLY A 367 6.03 -13.41 -0.78
N ALA A 368 5.10 -14.35 -0.65
CA ALA A 368 5.17 -15.41 0.36
C ALA A 368 6.42 -16.29 0.19
N VAL A 369 6.76 -16.68 -1.05
CA VAL A 369 7.99 -17.46 -1.32
C VAL A 369 9.24 -16.67 -0.97
N LEU A 370 9.27 -15.38 -1.28
CA LEU A 370 10.39 -14.49 -0.94
C LEU A 370 10.50 -14.21 0.57
N GLY A 371 9.42 -14.39 1.33
CA GLY A 371 9.38 -14.17 2.78
C GLY A 371 8.79 -12.81 3.17
N THR A 372 7.78 -12.33 2.44
CA THR A 372 6.98 -11.15 2.84
C THR A 372 5.49 -11.50 2.85
N SER A 373 4.68 -10.60 3.39
CA SER A 373 3.22 -10.78 3.45
C SER A 373 2.55 -10.57 2.10
N THR A 374 1.22 -10.62 2.09
CA THR A 374 0.36 -10.44 0.91
C THR A 374 0.68 -9.13 0.16
N VAL A 375 0.87 -9.26 -1.15
CA VAL A 375 1.15 -8.13 -2.07
C VAL A 375 -0.16 -7.69 -2.69
N THR A 376 -0.50 -6.40 -2.54
CA THR A 376 -1.77 -5.84 -3.00
C THR A 376 -1.56 -4.52 -3.75
N THR A 377 -2.59 -4.05 -4.47
CA THR A 377 -2.55 -2.77 -5.18
C THR A 377 -2.60 -1.60 -4.20
N PHE A 378 -1.72 -0.62 -4.38
CA PHE A 378 -1.60 0.56 -3.51
C PHE A 378 -2.43 1.73 -4.00
N VAL A 379 -3.16 2.36 -3.07
CA VAL A 379 -3.98 3.57 -3.33
C VAL A 379 -3.13 4.78 -3.74
N GLU A 380 -1.87 4.82 -3.32
CA GLU A 380 -0.87 5.83 -3.70
C GLU A 380 -0.59 5.85 -5.20
N SER A 381 -0.93 4.79 -5.94
CA SER A 381 -0.93 4.77 -7.41
C SER A 381 -1.77 5.92 -8.01
N ALA A 382 -2.76 6.41 -7.27
CA ALA A 382 -3.54 7.59 -7.66
C ALA A 382 -2.67 8.84 -7.88
N SER A 383 -1.51 8.93 -7.23
CA SER A 383 -0.56 10.04 -7.42
C SER A 383 0.07 10.01 -8.82
N GLY A 384 0.51 8.85 -9.29
CA GLY A 384 1.01 8.69 -10.65
C GLY A 384 -0.08 8.88 -11.70
N VAL A 385 -1.29 8.38 -11.43
CA VAL A 385 -2.47 8.61 -12.28
C VAL A 385 -2.77 10.10 -12.42
N SER A 386 -2.67 10.86 -11.34
CA SER A 386 -2.86 12.33 -11.35
C SER A 386 -1.80 13.07 -12.17
N GLU A 387 -0.60 12.51 -12.33
CA GLU A 387 0.46 13.01 -13.21
C GLU A 387 0.26 12.64 -14.70
N GLY A 388 -0.81 11.93 -15.02
CA GLY A 388 -1.13 11.51 -16.37
C GLY A 388 -0.73 10.08 -16.71
N GLY A 389 -0.31 9.25 -15.75
CA GLY A 389 -0.08 7.82 -15.93
C GLY A 389 -1.37 7.11 -16.32
N ARG A 390 -1.33 6.31 -17.38
CA ARG A 390 -2.52 5.64 -17.94
C ARG A 390 -2.25 4.18 -18.30
N THR A 391 -0.99 3.76 -18.33
CA THR A 391 -0.59 2.45 -18.85
C THR A 391 0.36 1.71 -17.92
N GLY A 392 0.64 0.45 -18.25
CA GLY A 392 1.60 -0.39 -17.55
C GLY A 392 3.05 0.13 -17.58
N LEU A 393 3.36 1.12 -18.42
CA LEU A 393 4.70 1.73 -18.42
C LEU A 393 4.95 2.52 -17.12
N THR A 394 3.94 3.15 -16.56
CA THR A 394 3.97 3.75 -15.21
C THR A 394 4.32 2.70 -14.16
N SER A 395 3.61 1.57 -14.16
CA SER A 395 3.85 0.45 -13.24
C SER A 395 5.25 -0.14 -13.42
N LEU A 396 5.67 -0.39 -14.67
CA LEU A 396 7.02 -0.90 -14.94
C LEU A 396 8.11 0.03 -14.40
N THR A 397 7.93 1.34 -14.57
CA THR A 397 8.88 2.35 -14.04
C THR A 397 8.92 2.28 -12.51
N THR A 398 7.77 2.23 -11.84
CA THR A 398 7.68 2.09 -10.38
C THR A 398 8.36 0.81 -9.91
N GLY A 399 8.09 -0.33 -10.56
CA GLY A 399 8.71 -1.62 -10.23
C GLY A 399 10.24 -1.58 -10.35
N ILE A 400 10.78 -1.01 -11.43
CA ILE A 400 12.23 -0.86 -11.60
C ILE A 400 12.83 -0.03 -10.47
N LEU A 401 12.17 1.04 -10.03
CA LEU A 401 12.65 1.87 -8.92
C LEU A 401 12.64 1.09 -7.59
N PHE A 402 11.69 0.17 -7.37
CA PHE A 402 11.74 -0.75 -6.23
C PHE A 402 12.96 -1.67 -6.28
N LEU A 403 13.35 -2.20 -7.44
CA LEU A 403 14.60 -2.97 -7.56
C LEU A 403 15.84 -2.11 -7.33
N LEU A 404 15.86 -0.89 -7.86
CA LEU A 404 16.99 0.02 -7.66
C LEU A 404 17.15 0.43 -6.20
N SER A 405 16.07 0.45 -5.42
CA SER A 405 16.11 0.76 -3.99
C SER A 405 16.86 -0.29 -3.16
N LEU A 406 17.08 -1.50 -3.68
CA LEU A 406 17.92 -2.52 -3.03
C LEU A 406 19.34 -2.01 -2.74
N PHE A 407 19.87 -1.17 -3.60
CA PHE A 407 21.19 -0.54 -3.41
C PHE A 407 21.18 0.57 -2.35
N LEU A 408 19.99 0.98 -1.88
CA LEU A 408 19.81 1.97 -0.81
C LEU A 408 19.46 1.30 0.54
N SER A 409 19.69 -0.01 0.66
CA SER A 409 19.38 -0.78 1.87
C SER A 409 19.95 -0.18 3.16
N PRO A 410 21.21 0.33 3.23
CA PRO A 410 21.72 0.93 4.45
C PRO A 410 20.92 2.14 4.93
N ILE A 411 20.31 2.88 4.00
CA ILE A 411 19.47 4.04 4.32
C ILE A 411 18.11 3.58 4.85
N PHE A 412 17.42 2.70 4.14
CA PHE A 412 16.07 2.28 4.52
C PHE A 412 16.05 1.47 5.82
N LEU A 413 17.08 0.64 6.05
CA LEU A 413 17.20 -0.19 7.26
C LEU A 413 17.57 0.62 8.52
N ALA A 414 18.15 1.80 8.37
CA ALA A 414 18.44 2.68 9.49
C ALA A 414 17.21 3.49 9.96
N ILE A 415 16.10 3.46 9.22
CA ILE A 415 14.89 4.22 9.57
C ILE A 415 14.16 3.52 10.72
N PRO A 416 14.06 4.16 11.91
CA PRO A 416 13.47 3.53 13.10
C PRO A 416 11.94 3.55 13.09
N SER A 417 11.33 2.76 13.96
CA SER A 417 9.87 2.63 14.09
C SER A 417 9.18 3.96 14.44
N PHE A 418 9.80 4.81 15.28
CA PHE A 418 9.21 6.10 15.62
C PHE A 418 9.14 7.07 14.42
N ALA A 419 10.03 6.91 13.43
CA ALA A 419 10.00 7.72 12.22
C ALA A 419 9.00 7.16 11.19
N THR A 420 8.70 5.85 11.21
CA THR A 420 7.70 5.24 10.34
C THR A 420 6.28 5.30 10.91
N ALA A 421 6.10 5.45 12.21
CA ALA A 421 4.80 5.55 12.86
C ALA A 421 3.89 6.68 12.31
N PRO A 422 4.41 7.90 12.02
CA PRO A 422 3.63 8.94 11.35
C PRO A 422 3.00 8.49 10.03
N ALA A 423 3.70 7.65 9.26
CA ALA A 423 3.17 7.10 8.02
C ALA A 423 1.93 6.22 8.26
N LEU A 424 1.99 5.33 9.25
CA LEU A 424 0.86 4.46 9.63
C LEU A 424 -0.38 5.29 10.01
N ILE A 425 -0.17 6.34 10.80
CA ILE A 425 -1.23 7.24 11.25
C ILE A 425 -1.86 7.98 10.07
N ILE A 426 -1.06 8.50 9.15
CA ILE A 426 -1.55 9.24 7.98
C ILE A 426 -2.20 8.32 6.93
N VAL A 427 -1.69 7.10 6.74
CA VAL A 427 -2.37 6.09 5.90
C VAL A 427 -3.74 5.76 6.47
N GLY A 428 -3.85 5.57 7.78
CA GLY A 428 -5.13 5.39 8.44
C GLY A 428 -6.10 6.56 8.24
N PHE A 429 -5.59 7.81 8.28
CA PHE A 429 -6.39 9.00 7.94
C PHE A 429 -6.92 8.96 6.50
N TYR A 430 -6.12 8.55 5.52
CA TYR A 430 -6.61 8.43 4.13
C TYR A 430 -7.70 7.37 3.99
N MET A 431 -7.59 6.25 4.70
CA MET A 431 -8.59 5.19 4.68
C MET A 431 -9.90 5.60 5.40
N LEU A 432 -9.81 6.47 6.43
CA LEU A 432 -10.95 7.00 7.16
C LEU A 432 -11.90 7.80 6.24
N GLY A 433 -11.42 8.39 5.16
CA GLY A 433 -12.24 9.14 4.21
C GLY A 433 -13.47 8.36 3.70
N ALA A 434 -13.39 7.04 3.60
CA ALA A 434 -14.50 6.18 3.18
C ALA A 434 -15.71 6.20 4.14
N VAL A 435 -15.55 6.70 5.37
CA VAL A 435 -16.65 6.80 6.35
C VAL A 435 -17.79 7.70 5.87
N THR A 436 -17.49 8.72 5.08
CA THR A 436 -18.49 9.66 4.54
C THR A 436 -19.42 9.04 3.50
N GLU A 437 -19.04 7.87 2.98
CA GLU A 437 -19.84 7.14 2.00
C GLU A 437 -20.77 6.10 2.65
N ILE A 438 -20.67 5.89 3.97
CA ILE A 438 -21.50 4.95 4.71
C ILE A 438 -22.84 5.60 5.05
N ASP A 439 -23.92 4.92 4.72
CA ASP A 439 -25.27 5.34 5.12
C ASP A 439 -25.59 4.91 6.57
N PHE A 440 -25.38 5.82 7.50
CA PHE A 440 -25.74 5.62 8.92
C PHE A 440 -27.23 5.90 9.23
N LYS A 441 -28.02 6.39 8.25
CA LYS A 441 -29.45 6.67 8.46
C LYS A 441 -30.29 5.39 8.49
N ASP A 442 -29.93 4.38 7.69
CA ASP A 442 -30.52 3.05 7.81
C ASP A 442 -29.78 2.26 8.90
N ALA A 443 -30.39 2.12 10.07
CA ALA A 443 -29.79 1.40 11.21
C ALA A 443 -29.41 -0.05 10.87
N ALA A 444 -30.12 -0.71 9.95
CA ALA A 444 -29.80 -2.07 9.53
C ALA A 444 -28.52 -2.17 8.68
N GLU A 445 -28.08 -1.07 8.12
CA GLU A 445 -26.81 -0.93 7.39
C GLU A 445 -25.73 -0.28 8.28
N GLY A 446 -26.09 0.79 9.00
CA GLY A 446 -25.15 1.60 9.78
C GLY A 446 -24.63 0.90 11.03
N ILE A 447 -25.47 0.13 11.75
CA ILE A 447 -25.01 -0.58 12.96
C ILE A 447 -23.98 -1.65 12.64
N PRO A 448 -24.16 -2.54 11.64
CA PRO A 448 -23.13 -3.49 11.25
C PRO A 448 -21.83 -2.82 10.79
N ALA A 449 -21.94 -1.72 10.03
CA ALA A 449 -20.78 -0.93 9.62
C ALA A 449 -20.02 -0.36 10.82
N PHE A 450 -20.74 0.23 11.79
CA PHE A 450 -20.15 0.74 13.02
C PHE A 450 -19.44 -0.37 13.82
N ILE A 451 -20.10 -1.52 14.02
CA ILE A 451 -19.53 -2.67 14.74
C ILE A 451 -18.23 -3.13 14.04
N CYS A 452 -18.25 -3.25 12.70
CA CYS A 452 -17.07 -3.62 11.91
C CYS A 452 -15.91 -2.64 12.15
N ILE A 453 -16.19 -1.34 12.10
CA ILE A 453 -15.18 -0.28 12.24
C ILE A 453 -14.51 -0.31 13.61
N ILE A 454 -15.32 -0.36 14.70
CA ILE A 454 -14.78 -0.26 16.05
C ILE A 454 -14.13 -1.55 16.54
N ALA A 455 -14.64 -2.70 16.10
CA ALA A 455 -14.11 -3.99 16.55
C ALA A 455 -12.66 -4.23 16.12
N MET A 456 -12.23 -3.71 14.96
CA MET A 456 -10.87 -3.90 14.48
C MET A 456 -9.80 -3.34 15.42
N PRO A 457 -9.81 -2.05 15.81
CA PRO A 457 -8.84 -1.55 16.77
C PRO A 457 -9.06 -2.05 18.20
N PHE A 458 -10.30 -2.25 18.66
CA PHE A 458 -10.56 -2.66 20.04
C PHE A 458 -10.23 -4.12 20.31
N PHE A 459 -10.42 -5.01 19.35
CA PHE A 459 -10.02 -6.43 19.49
C PHE A 459 -8.62 -6.69 18.92
N TYR A 460 -7.96 -5.65 18.44
CA TYR A 460 -6.62 -5.75 17.82
C TYR A 460 -6.59 -6.77 16.66
N SER A 461 -7.71 -6.86 15.91
CA SER A 461 -7.87 -7.87 14.86
C SER A 461 -8.81 -7.41 13.74
N ILE A 462 -8.29 -7.36 12.53
CA ILE A 462 -9.08 -7.07 11.31
C ILE A 462 -10.13 -8.16 11.10
N SER A 463 -9.75 -9.43 11.27
CA SER A 463 -10.65 -10.57 11.03
C SER A 463 -11.85 -10.58 11.99
N GLU A 464 -11.66 -10.17 13.25
CA GLU A 464 -12.76 -10.06 14.22
C GLU A 464 -13.73 -8.94 13.85
N GLY A 465 -13.21 -7.79 13.41
CA GLY A 465 -14.06 -6.69 12.95
C GLY A 465 -14.91 -7.08 11.74
N ILE A 466 -14.33 -7.78 10.78
CA ILE A 466 -15.05 -8.29 9.61
C ILE A 466 -16.11 -9.32 10.04
N ALA A 467 -15.74 -10.28 10.86
CA ALA A 467 -16.64 -11.32 11.33
C ALA A 467 -17.87 -10.74 12.05
N MET A 468 -17.65 -9.82 12.99
CA MET A 468 -18.73 -9.15 13.73
C MET A 468 -19.60 -8.28 12.83
N GLY A 469 -19.00 -7.57 11.87
CA GLY A 469 -19.73 -6.79 10.87
C GLY A 469 -20.65 -7.67 10.01
N VAL A 470 -20.14 -8.80 9.51
CA VAL A 470 -20.92 -9.75 8.68
C VAL A 470 -22.04 -10.40 9.48
N ILE A 471 -21.73 -10.92 10.67
CA ILE A 471 -22.73 -11.58 11.53
C ILE A 471 -23.84 -10.59 11.91
N SER A 472 -23.49 -9.39 12.38
CA SER A 472 -24.48 -8.38 12.77
C SER A 472 -25.33 -7.92 11.58
N TYR A 473 -24.74 -7.77 10.39
CA TYR A 473 -25.48 -7.45 9.17
C TYR A 473 -26.54 -8.50 8.84
N VAL A 474 -26.14 -9.78 8.83
CA VAL A 474 -27.05 -10.87 8.51
C VAL A 474 -28.15 -10.99 9.55
N VAL A 475 -27.82 -11.00 10.84
CA VAL A 475 -28.79 -11.14 11.93
C VAL A 475 -29.79 -9.97 11.93
N ILE A 476 -29.32 -8.72 11.87
CA ILE A 476 -30.20 -7.54 11.92
C ILE A 476 -31.15 -7.54 10.71
N ASN A 477 -30.66 -7.78 9.50
CA ASN A 477 -31.49 -7.77 8.30
C ASN A 477 -32.49 -8.93 8.26
N LEU A 478 -32.16 -10.11 8.80
CA LEU A 478 -33.11 -11.23 8.92
C LEU A 478 -34.22 -10.94 9.94
N VAL A 479 -33.85 -10.43 11.11
CA VAL A 479 -34.82 -10.14 12.20
C VAL A 479 -35.73 -8.97 11.85
N THR A 480 -35.22 -7.95 11.17
CA THR A 480 -36.01 -6.78 10.73
C THR A 480 -36.83 -7.04 9.45
N GLY A 481 -36.88 -8.28 8.97
CA GLY A 481 -37.69 -8.66 7.81
C GLY A 481 -37.08 -8.26 6.44
N LYS A 482 -35.89 -7.68 6.42
CA LYS A 482 -35.18 -7.27 5.18
C LYS A 482 -34.41 -8.45 4.53
N LYS A 483 -34.99 -9.66 4.54
CA LYS A 483 -34.36 -10.91 4.06
C LYS A 483 -33.79 -10.82 2.64
N LYS A 484 -34.40 -10.00 1.76
CA LYS A 484 -33.93 -9.80 0.38
C LYS A 484 -32.55 -9.13 0.29
N LYS A 485 -32.11 -8.42 1.34
CA LYS A 485 -30.78 -7.82 1.41
C LYS A 485 -29.67 -8.82 1.74
N VAL A 486 -30.03 -9.96 2.34
CA VAL A 486 -29.08 -10.99 2.71
C VAL A 486 -28.92 -11.96 1.54
N GLY A 487 -27.85 -11.78 0.77
CA GLY A 487 -27.48 -12.71 -0.30
C GLY A 487 -26.98 -14.05 0.25
N PRO A 488 -27.01 -15.13 -0.56
CA PRO A 488 -26.56 -16.47 -0.13
C PRO A 488 -25.10 -16.48 0.33
N VAL A 489 -24.24 -15.72 -0.33
CA VAL A 489 -22.81 -15.58 0.05
C VAL A 489 -22.69 -14.98 1.45
N MET A 490 -23.43 -13.90 1.76
CA MET A 490 -23.42 -13.28 3.08
C MET A 490 -23.92 -14.22 4.19
N ALA A 491 -24.95 -15.01 3.89
CA ALA A 491 -25.46 -16.01 4.84
C ALA A 491 -24.43 -17.11 5.13
N VAL A 492 -23.75 -17.63 4.09
CA VAL A 492 -22.68 -18.63 4.25
C VAL A 492 -21.52 -18.04 5.05
N LEU A 493 -21.09 -16.81 4.75
CA LEU A 493 -20.02 -16.14 5.50
C LEU A 493 -20.37 -15.97 6.99
N ALA A 494 -21.58 -15.55 7.30
CA ALA A 494 -22.02 -15.40 8.68
C ALA A 494 -22.01 -16.74 9.42
N ILE A 495 -22.47 -17.82 8.77
CA ILE A 495 -22.43 -19.17 9.35
C ILE A 495 -20.99 -19.60 9.62
N LEU A 496 -20.07 -19.40 8.66
CA LEU A 496 -18.66 -19.75 8.83
C LEU A 496 -18.01 -18.98 9.99
N PHE A 497 -18.30 -17.68 10.14
CA PHE A 497 -17.78 -16.89 11.25
C PHE A 497 -18.41 -17.30 12.61
N VAL A 498 -19.70 -17.65 12.65
CA VAL A 498 -20.30 -18.20 13.87
C VAL A 498 -19.68 -19.54 14.24
N LEU A 499 -19.47 -20.42 13.26
CA LEU A 499 -18.79 -21.71 13.50
C LEU A 499 -17.36 -21.49 14.01
N LYS A 500 -16.63 -20.49 13.49
CA LYS A 500 -15.34 -20.09 14.04
C LYS A 500 -15.41 -19.86 15.55
N TYR A 501 -16.38 -19.06 16.04
CA TYR A 501 -16.51 -18.75 17.46
C TYR A 501 -16.99 -19.92 18.33
N ILE A 502 -17.61 -20.92 17.74
CA ILE A 502 -18.06 -22.12 18.47
C ILE A 502 -16.94 -23.18 18.58
N LEU A 503 -16.07 -23.24 17.55
CA LEU A 503 -15.08 -24.30 17.40
C LEU A 503 -13.68 -23.88 17.87
N MET A 504 -13.42 -22.59 17.99
CA MET A 504 -12.18 -22.00 18.51
C MET A 504 -12.41 -21.35 19.87
#